data_d41ac6d35639e2a027e85b808ae56319
#
_entry.id   d41ac6d35639e2a027e85b808ae56319
#
_cell.length_a   1.000
_cell.length_b   1.000
_cell.length_c   1.000
_cell.angle_alpha   90.00
_cell.angle_beta   90.00
_cell.angle_gamma   90.00
#
_symmetry.space_group_name_H-M   'P 1'
#
loop_
_entity.id
_entity.type
_entity.pdbx_description
1 polymer ?
#
loop_
_entity_poly.entity_id
_entity_poly.type
_entity_poly.pdbx_seq_one_letter_code
_entity_poly.pdbx_strand_id
1 'polypeptide(L)'
;MLDGAVVVFDGVAGVEPQSETVWRQADKYKVPRICFINKLDRMGASFENSFRSIKEKLSLNAIALQIPIGIESNFEGVIDLIEMKSYGFEGEHGEKIIKKEIPDNLKSEAGKKRLELIEKIAEYDEKLTEKYLSGEEISIDEIRKVLRKATINNELIP
;
A
#
# COMPACT_ATOMS: atom_id res chain seq x y z
N MET A 1 25.58 2.42 -2.63
CA MET A 1 24.49 2.91 -1.76
C MET A 1 23.21 2.81 -2.57
N LEU A 2 22.08 2.37 -1.97
CA LEU A 2 20.80 2.25 -2.67
C LEU A 2 20.03 3.57 -2.54
N ASP A 3 19.41 4.02 -3.64
CA ASP A 3 18.54 5.20 -3.64
C ASP A 3 17.11 4.87 -3.18
N GLY A 4 16.74 3.60 -3.20
CA GLY A 4 15.46 3.08 -2.72
C GLY A 4 15.42 1.56 -2.78
N ALA A 5 14.43 0.95 -2.12
CA ALA A 5 14.25 -0.49 -2.09
C ALA A 5 12.77 -0.87 -2.21
N VAL A 6 12.52 -2.04 -2.79
CA VAL A 6 11.24 -2.75 -2.72
C VAL A 6 11.42 -3.93 -1.78
N VAL A 7 10.66 -3.94 -0.69
CA VAL A 7 10.68 -5.05 0.28
C VAL A 7 9.51 -5.98 0.00
N VAL A 8 9.79 -7.22 -0.35
CA VAL A 8 8.79 -8.22 -0.70
C VAL A 8 8.47 -9.09 0.52
N PHE A 9 7.20 -9.14 0.90
CA PHE A 9 6.68 -10.00 1.96
C PHE A 9 5.84 -11.13 1.38
N ASP A 10 5.89 -12.28 2.01
CA ASP A 10 5.03 -13.41 1.67
C ASP A 10 3.63 -13.20 2.28
N GLY A 11 2.58 -13.31 1.47
CA GLY A 11 1.19 -13.08 1.90
C GLY A 11 0.68 -14.10 2.92
N VAL A 12 1.34 -15.25 3.06
CA VAL A 12 1.01 -16.27 4.07
C VAL A 12 1.82 -16.06 5.35
N ALA A 13 3.15 -15.91 5.22
CA ALA A 13 4.06 -15.81 6.36
C ALA A 13 4.11 -14.39 7.00
N GLY A 14 3.81 -13.35 6.22
CA GLY A 14 3.97 -11.97 6.67
C GLY A 14 5.43 -11.60 6.93
N VAL A 15 5.70 -10.93 8.04
CA VAL A 15 7.06 -10.55 8.43
C VAL A 15 7.79 -11.73 9.04
N GLU A 16 8.92 -12.07 8.45
CA GLU A 16 9.83 -13.14 8.88
C GLU A 16 11.13 -12.55 9.47
N PRO A 17 11.92 -13.33 10.24
CA PRO A 17 13.17 -12.84 10.83
C PRO A 17 14.17 -12.25 9.83
N GLN A 18 14.21 -12.79 8.61
CA GLN A 18 15.05 -12.24 7.53
C GLN A 18 14.57 -10.86 7.10
N SER A 19 13.25 -10.64 7.03
CA SER A 19 12.67 -9.34 6.72
C SER A 19 13.08 -8.28 7.75
N GLU A 20 13.05 -8.63 9.04
CA GLU A 20 13.46 -7.73 10.12
C GLU A 20 14.95 -7.35 10.02
N THR A 21 15.82 -8.31 9.67
CA THR A 21 17.25 -8.05 9.52
C THR A 21 17.53 -7.07 8.39
N VAL A 22 16.95 -7.30 7.22
CA VAL A 22 17.07 -6.41 6.05
C VAL A 22 16.47 -5.04 6.36
N TRP A 23 15.35 -5.00 7.06
CA TRP A 23 14.69 -3.76 7.45
C TRP A 23 15.57 -2.87 8.33
N ARG A 24 16.20 -3.45 9.37
CA ARG A 24 17.14 -2.73 10.24
C ARG A 24 18.33 -2.16 9.48
N GLN A 25 18.82 -2.89 8.47
CA GLN A 25 19.90 -2.37 7.61
C GLN A 25 19.42 -1.17 6.78
N ALA A 26 18.21 -1.26 6.21
CA ALA A 26 17.62 -0.16 5.47
C ALA A 26 17.40 1.08 6.35
N ASP A 27 16.99 0.90 7.61
CA ASP A 27 16.89 2.00 8.59
C ASP A 27 18.26 2.64 8.88
N LYS A 28 19.26 1.81 9.14
CA LYS A 28 20.63 2.27 9.41
C LYS A 28 21.19 3.16 8.30
N TYR A 29 20.92 2.81 7.05
CA TYR A 29 21.40 3.55 5.87
C TYR A 29 20.37 4.54 5.33
N LYS A 30 19.23 4.74 6.02
CA LYS A 30 18.15 5.65 5.62
C LYS A 30 17.68 5.44 4.17
N VAL A 31 17.54 4.18 3.78
CA VAL A 31 17.09 3.80 2.44
C VAL A 31 15.56 3.91 2.37
N PRO A 32 15.01 4.81 1.54
CA PRO A 32 13.57 4.87 1.28
C PRO A 32 13.06 3.54 0.71
N ARG A 33 11.87 3.12 1.10
CA ARG A 33 11.35 1.82 0.65
C ARG A 33 9.85 1.81 0.46
N ILE A 34 9.41 0.90 -0.40
CA ILE A 34 8.02 0.49 -0.55
C ILE A 34 7.90 -1.00 -0.25
N CYS A 35 6.74 -1.40 0.26
CA CYS A 35 6.46 -2.80 0.57
C CYS A 35 5.60 -3.43 -0.54
N PHE A 36 5.85 -4.69 -0.81
CA PHE A 36 5.08 -5.50 -1.75
C PHE A 36 4.68 -6.82 -1.10
N ILE A 37 3.38 -7.02 -0.89
CA ILE A 37 2.85 -8.28 -0.35
C ILE A 37 2.54 -9.20 -1.52
N ASN A 38 3.33 -10.26 -1.65
CA ASN A 38 3.30 -11.19 -2.77
C ASN A 38 2.55 -12.48 -2.41
N LYS A 39 2.17 -13.26 -3.42
CA LYS A 39 1.55 -14.58 -3.28
C LYS A 39 0.20 -14.57 -2.57
N LEU A 40 -0.62 -13.55 -2.82
CA LEU A 40 -1.97 -13.45 -2.26
C LEU A 40 -2.95 -14.47 -2.82
N ASP A 41 -2.57 -15.15 -3.91
CA ASP A 41 -3.27 -16.26 -4.54
C ASP A 41 -3.07 -17.62 -3.84
N ARG A 42 -2.13 -17.70 -2.90
CA ARG A 42 -1.84 -18.94 -2.17
C ARG A 42 -2.84 -19.20 -1.05
N MET A 43 -3.08 -20.48 -0.77
CA MET A 43 -3.87 -20.92 0.37
C MET A 43 -3.25 -20.41 1.69
N GLY A 44 -4.09 -19.82 2.55
CA GLY A 44 -3.66 -19.21 3.81
C GLY A 44 -3.14 -17.78 3.67
N ALA A 45 -3.09 -17.23 2.46
CA ALA A 45 -2.68 -15.83 2.27
C ALA A 45 -3.73 -14.85 2.80
N SER A 46 -3.26 -13.80 3.45
CA SER A 46 -4.10 -12.71 3.96
C SER A 46 -3.35 -11.38 3.90
N PHE A 47 -3.86 -10.47 3.11
CA PHE A 47 -3.35 -9.10 3.04
C PHE A 47 -3.40 -8.41 4.41
N GLU A 48 -4.56 -8.49 5.09
CA GLU A 48 -4.76 -7.83 6.40
C GLU A 48 -3.80 -8.35 7.48
N ASN A 49 -3.57 -9.65 7.52
CA ASN A 49 -2.63 -10.24 8.48
C ASN A 49 -1.18 -9.84 8.17
N SER A 50 -0.79 -9.88 6.90
CA SER A 50 0.54 -9.47 6.46
C SER A 50 0.78 -7.99 6.70
N PHE A 51 -0.16 -7.13 6.35
CA PHE A 51 -0.09 -5.69 6.58
C PHE A 51 -0.03 -5.35 8.08
N ARG A 52 -0.85 -6.00 8.90
CA ARG A 52 -0.80 -5.85 10.36
C ARG A 52 0.56 -6.26 10.91
N SER A 53 1.12 -7.37 10.46
CA SER A 53 2.44 -7.82 10.89
C SER A 53 3.55 -6.81 10.53
N ILE A 54 3.45 -6.15 9.37
CA ILE A 54 4.35 -5.06 8.99
C ILE A 54 4.21 -3.88 9.96
N LYS A 55 2.99 -3.47 10.27
CA LYS A 55 2.74 -2.37 11.22
C LYS A 55 3.28 -2.67 12.61
N GLU A 56 3.03 -3.85 13.13
CA GLU A 56 3.40 -4.24 14.48
C GLU A 56 4.90 -4.50 14.66
N LYS A 57 5.54 -5.12 13.67
CA LYS A 57 6.93 -5.57 13.80
C LYS A 57 7.96 -4.62 13.18
N LEU A 58 7.58 -3.84 12.17
CA LEU A 58 8.52 -3.04 11.39
C LEU A 58 8.27 -1.54 11.50
N SER A 59 7.08 -1.05 11.17
CA SER A 59 6.78 0.38 11.22
C SER A 59 5.30 0.69 11.37
N LEU A 60 4.92 1.41 12.41
CA LEU A 60 3.57 1.94 12.59
C LEU A 60 3.16 2.93 11.47
N ASN A 61 4.13 3.47 10.74
CA ASN A 61 3.90 4.39 9.62
C ASN A 61 3.70 3.68 8.28
N ALA A 62 3.51 2.36 8.29
CA ALA A 62 3.11 1.63 7.10
C ALA A 62 1.66 1.98 6.71
N ILE A 63 1.44 2.25 5.42
CA ILE A 63 0.13 2.58 4.84
C ILE A 63 -0.15 1.72 3.62
N ALA A 64 -1.41 1.35 3.42
CA ALA A 64 -1.82 0.62 2.23
C ALA A 64 -2.12 1.58 1.09
N LEU A 65 -1.51 1.36 -0.08
CA LEU A 65 -1.84 2.05 -1.33
C LEU A 65 -2.82 1.25 -2.18
N GLN A 66 -2.81 -0.06 -2.03
CA GLN A 66 -3.66 -0.99 -2.76
C GLN A 66 -4.23 -2.03 -1.81
N ILE A 67 -5.42 -2.50 -2.10
CA ILE A 67 -6.05 -3.63 -1.42
C ILE A 67 -6.43 -4.71 -2.43
N PRO A 68 -6.37 -6.00 -2.08
CA PRO A 68 -6.69 -7.08 -3.00
C PRO A 68 -8.19 -7.18 -3.30
N ILE A 69 -8.51 -7.69 -4.48
CA ILE A 69 -9.85 -8.15 -4.86
C ILE A 69 -9.82 -9.68 -4.82
N GLY A 70 -10.62 -10.25 -3.92
CA GLY A 70 -10.63 -11.69 -3.67
C GLY A 70 -9.47 -12.15 -2.78
N ILE A 71 -9.51 -13.40 -2.40
CA ILE A 71 -8.53 -14.06 -1.54
C ILE A 71 -8.14 -15.42 -2.14
N GLU A 72 -6.92 -15.86 -1.89
CA GLU A 72 -6.42 -17.18 -2.31
C GLU A 72 -6.68 -17.45 -3.80
N SER A 73 -7.30 -18.59 -4.12
CA SER A 73 -7.64 -18.97 -5.51
C SER A 73 -8.63 -18.03 -6.19
N ASN A 74 -9.34 -17.20 -5.43
CA ASN A 74 -10.27 -16.18 -5.93
C ASN A 74 -9.64 -14.79 -6.06
N PHE A 75 -8.32 -14.68 -5.94
CA PHE A 75 -7.60 -13.43 -6.18
C PHE A 75 -7.74 -13.02 -7.66
N GLU A 76 -8.32 -11.85 -7.88
CA GLU A 76 -8.65 -11.34 -9.23
C GLU A 76 -7.85 -10.09 -9.60
N GLY A 77 -7.30 -9.40 -8.63
CA GLY A 77 -6.59 -8.15 -8.86
C GLY A 77 -6.49 -7.27 -7.62
N VAL A 78 -6.34 -5.98 -7.85
CA VAL A 78 -6.18 -4.99 -6.77
C VAL A 78 -7.04 -3.76 -7.01
N ILE A 79 -7.39 -3.07 -5.92
CA ILE A 79 -7.96 -1.73 -5.95
C ILE A 79 -6.85 -0.75 -5.61
N ASP A 80 -6.60 0.21 -6.48
CA ASP A 80 -5.71 1.33 -6.23
C ASP A 80 -6.46 2.43 -5.46
N LEU A 81 -6.02 2.71 -4.25
CA LEU A 81 -6.66 3.68 -3.35
C LEU A 81 -6.35 5.13 -3.70
N ILE A 82 -5.33 5.38 -4.52
CA ILE A 82 -4.99 6.71 -5.01
C ILE A 82 -5.90 7.09 -6.17
N GLU A 83 -6.04 6.22 -7.14
CA GLU A 83 -6.86 6.46 -8.33
C GLU A 83 -8.33 6.07 -8.15
N MET A 84 -8.64 5.25 -7.14
CA MET A 84 -9.96 4.64 -6.93
C MET A 84 -10.45 3.90 -8.17
N LYS A 85 -9.59 3.02 -8.65
CA LYS A 85 -9.84 2.11 -9.78
C LYS A 85 -9.41 0.70 -9.41
N SER A 86 -9.97 -0.29 -10.08
CA SER A 86 -9.53 -1.67 -9.97
C SER A 86 -8.62 -2.05 -11.13
N TYR A 87 -7.66 -2.91 -10.84
CA TYR A 87 -6.72 -3.47 -11.81
C TYR A 87 -6.78 -4.99 -11.73
N GLY A 88 -7.19 -5.63 -12.82
CA GLY A 88 -7.12 -7.06 -13.01
C GLY A 88 -5.95 -7.43 -13.91
N PHE A 89 -5.57 -8.69 -13.87
CA PHE A 89 -4.46 -9.24 -14.64
C PHE A 89 -4.97 -10.40 -15.51
N GLU A 90 -4.85 -10.29 -16.83
CA GLU A 90 -5.25 -11.29 -17.79
C GLU A 90 -4.04 -11.79 -18.59
N GLY A 91 -4.17 -12.97 -19.22
CA GLY A 91 -3.09 -13.64 -19.93
C GLY A 91 -2.49 -14.79 -19.12
N GLU A 92 -1.63 -15.58 -19.76
CA GLU A 92 -1.04 -16.79 -19.19
C GLU A 92 -0.13 -16.47 -17.99
N HIS A 93 0.45 -15.27 -17.97
CA HIS A 93 1.35 -14.77 -16.92
C HIS A 93 0.89 -13.44 -16.31
N GLY A 94 -0.38 -13.05 -16.53
CA GLY A 94 -0.91 -11.79 -16.01
C GLY A 94 -0.33 -10.54 -16.69
N GLU A 95 0.19 -10.68 -17.91
CA GLU A 95 0.88 -9.62 -18.63
C GLU A 95 -0.04 -8.50 -19.13
N LYS A 96 -1.35 -8.77 -19.21
CA LYS A 96 -2.33 -7.79 -19.65
C LYS A 96 -3.05 -7.18 -18.47
N ILE A 97 -2.75 -5.92 -18.20
CA ILE A 97 -3.38 -5.14 -17.12
C ILE A 97 -4.70 -4.56 -17.61
N ILE A 98 -5.79 -4.85 -16.91
CA ILE A 98 -7.13 -4.35 -17.21
C ILE A 98 -7.59 -3.40 -16.11
N LYS A 99 -7.74 -2.12 -16.47
CA LYS A 99 -8.26 -1.08 -15.55
C LYS A 99 -9.78 -1.03 -15.69
N LYS A 100 -10.47 -1.11 -14.54
CA LYS A 100 -11.94 -1.10 -14.44
C LYS A 100 -12.40 -0.21 -13.28
N GLU A 101 -13.70 0.03 -13.22
CA GLU A 101 -14.33 0.60 -12.02
C GLU A 101 -14.25 -0.37 -10.86
N ILE A 102 -14.27 0.16 -9.63
CA ILE A 102 -14.31 -0.67 -8.42
C ILE A 102 -15.65 -1.43 -8.38
N PRO A 103 -15.65 -2.75 -8.12
CA PRO A 103 -16.88 -3.50 -7.91
C PRO A 103 -17.77 -2.87 -6.84
N ASP A 104 -19.08 -2.82 -7.07
CA ASP A 104 -20.02 -2.11 -6.19
C ASP A 104 -19.98 -2.60 -4.73
N ASN A 105 -19.80 -3.90 -4.53
CA ASN A 105 -19.69 -4.52 -3.20
C ASN A 105 -18.39 -4.14 -2.45
N LEU A 106 -17.38 -3.58 -3.13
CA LEU A 106 -16.10 -3.19 -2.56
C LEU A 106 -15.92 -1.66 -2.46
N LYS A 107 -16.83 -0.86 -3.01
CA LYS A 107 -16.75 0.59 -3.00
C LYS A 107 -16.70 1.18 -1.59
N SER A 108 -17.50 0.65 -0.68
CA SER A 108 -17.54 1.11 0.72
C SER A 108 -16.23 0.85 1.45
N GLU A 109 -15.67 -0.35 1.29
CA GLU A 109 -14.37 -0.72 1.88
C GLU A 109 -13.24 0.12 1.29
N ALA A 110 -13.18 0.23 -0.03
CA ALA A 110 -12.19 1.06 -0.72
C ALA A 110 -12.26 2.53 -0.28
N GLY A 111 -13.48 3.07 -0.11
CA GLY A 111 -13.68 4.43 0.39
C GLY A 111 -13.14 4.64 1.79
N LYS A 112 -13.37 3.70 2.70
CA LYS A 112 -12.82 3.72 4.07
C LYS A 112 -11.29 3.67 4.05
N LYS A 113 -10.72 2.75 3.29
CA LYS A 113 -9.26 2.60 3.17
C LYS A 113 -8.59 3.81 2.52
N ARG A 114 -9.24 4.43 1.52
CA ARG A 114 -8.78 5.71 0.97
C ARG A 114 -8.79 6.82 2.02
N LEU A 115 -9.82 6.90 2.83
CA LEU A 115 -9.90 7.90 3.89
C LEU A 115 -8.76 7.73 4.90
N GLU A 116 -8.48 6.50 5.35
CA GLU A 116 -7.34 6.18 6.21
C GLU A 116 -6.01 6.62 5.57
N LEU A 117 -5.84 6.38 4.27
CA LEU A 117 -4.67 6.82 3.50
C LEU A 117 -4.53 8.35 3.51
N ILE A 118 -5.61 9.07 3.20
CA ILE A 118 -5.61 10.54 3.13
C ILE A 118 -5.34 11.14 4.51
N GLU A 119 -5.99 10.66 5.55
CA GLU A 119 -5.74 11.07 6.93
C GLU A 119 -4.26 10.94 7.30
N LYS A 120 -3.67 9.79 6.96
CA LYS A 120 -2.27 9.54 7.30
C LYS A 120 -1.30 10.42 6.53
N ILE A 121 -1.49 10.63 5.24
CA ILE A 121 -0.59 11.50 4.46
C ILE A 121 -0.77 12.99 4.77
N ALA A 122 -1.97 13.40 5.20
CA ALA A 122 -2.24 14.78 5.60
C ALA A 122 -1.36 15.21 6.79
N GLU A 123 -0.98 14.30 7.68
CA GLU A 123 -0.06 14.59 8.80
C GLU A 123 1.30 15.17 8.33
N TYR A 124 1.67 14.99 7.06
CA TYR A 124 2.97 15.39 6.50
C TYR A 124 2.91 16.61 5.57
N ASP A 125 1.73 17.24 5.43
CA ASP A 125 1.56 18.44 4.60
C ASP A 125 0.42 19.31 5.09
N GLU A 126 0.73 20.56 5.49
CA GLU A 126 -0.25 21.49 6.07
C GLU A 126 -1.41 21.81 5.11
N LYS A 127 -1.11 21.99 3.81
CA LYS A 127 -2.16 22.27 2.81
C LYS A 127 -3.10 21.10 2.63
N LEU A 128 -2.56 19.88 2.67
CA LEU A 128 -3.38 18.67 2.58
C LEU A 128 -4.25 18.51 3.84
N THR A 129 -3.72 18.84 5.01
CA THR A 129 -4.47 18.87 6.27
C THR A 129 -5.62 19.87 6.19
N GLU A 130 -5.38 21.10 5.72
CA GLU A 130 -6.42 22.13 5.58
C GLU A 130 -7.53 21.65 4.64
N LYS A 131 -7.21 21.12 3.47
CA LYS A 131 -8.18 20.55 2.52
C LYS A 131 -8.98 19.39 3.13
N TYR A 132 -8.30 18.48 3.80
CA TYR A 132 -8.96 17.36 4.46
C TYR A 132 -9.98 17.83 5.51
N LEU A 133 -9.61 18.79 6.36
CA LEU A 133 -10.47 19.32 7.40
C LEU A 133 -11.62 20.16 6.85
N SER A 134 -11.42 20.86 5.74
CA SER A 134 -12.47 21.66 5.08
C SER A 134 -13.41 20.82 4.20
N GLY A 135 -13.11 19.56 3.99
CA GLY A 135 -13.87 18.66 3.10
C GLY A 135 -13.68 18.96 1.60
N GLU A 136 -12.61 19.68 1.25
CA GLU A 136 -12.26 19.93 -0.14
C GLU A 136 -11.72 18.66 -0.81
N GLU A 137 -11.94 18.57 -2.12
CA GLU A 137 -11.41 17.48 -2.91
C GLU A 137 -9.87 17.55 -2.99
N ILE A 138 -9.23 16.42 -2.73
CA ILE A 138 -7.79 16.25 -2.85
C ILE A 138 -7.49 15.50 -4.14
N SER A 139 -6.71 16.11 -5.02
CA SER A 139 -6.38 15.52 -6.31
C SER A 139 -5.39 14.36 -6.19
N ILE A 140 -5.38 13.49 -7.19
CA ILE A 140 -4.42 12.38 -7.30
C ILE A 140 -2.98 12.90 -7.26
N ASP A 141 -2.70 14.00 -7.94
CA ASP A 141 -1.35 14.59 -8.00
C ASP A 141 -0.89 15.14 -6.64
N GLU A 142 -1.81 15.74 -5.87
CA GLU A 142 -1.51 16.18 -4.49
C GLU A 142 -1.18 14.99 -3.60
N ILE A 143 -1.97 13.93 -3.66
CA ILE A 143 -1.73 12.69 -2.92
C ILE A 143 -0.34 12.12 -3.28
N ARG A 144 -0.05 11.96 -4.57
CA ARG A 144 1.22 11.42 -5.05
C ARG A 144 2.42 12.25 -4.62
N LYS A 145 2.29 13.58 -4.66
CA LYS A 145 3.36 14.49 -4.28
C LYS A 145 3.73 14.38 -2.80
N VAL A 146 2.71 14.39 -1.93
CA VAL A 146 2.93 14.29 -0.47
C VAL A 146 3.44 12.90 -0.10
N LEU A 147 2.83 11.86 -0.65
CA LEU A 147 3.26 10.48 -0.45
C LEU A 147 4.72 10.26 -0.85
N ARG A 148 5.10 10.73 -2.05
CA ARG A 148 6.48 10.61 -2.54
C ARG A 148 7.46 11.31 -1.61
N LYS A 149 7.17 12.54 -1.18
CA LYS A 149 8.02 13.30 -0.27
C LYS A 149 8.21 12.57 1.07
N ALA A 150 7.12 12.14 1.68
CA ALA A 150 7.15 11.43 2.97
C ALA A 150 7.87 10.07 2.86
N THR A 151 7.70 9.35 1.74
CA THR A 151 8.42 8.09 1.49
C THR A 151 9.92 8.29 1.34
N ILE A 152 10.35 9.29 0.55
CA ILE A 152 11.78 9.62 0.35
C ILE A 152 12.44 10.03 1.67
N ASN A 153 11.71 10.73 2.52
CA ASN A 153 12.18 11.15 3.84
C ASN A 153 12.14 10.03 4.89
N ASN A 154 11.68 8.82 4.55
CA ASN A 154 11.46 7.70 5.48
C ASN A 154 10.43 8.00 6.59
N GLU A 155 9.48 8.89 6.33
CA GLU A 155 8.40 9.24 7.25
C GLU A 155 7.21 8.29 7.09
N LEU A 156 6.95 7.84 5.85
CA LEU A 156 5.91 6.86 5.50
C LEU A 156 6.51 5.67 4.76
N ILE A 157 5.86 4.52 4.94
CA ILE A 157 6.18 3.26 4.28
C ILE A 157 4.94 2.78 3.51
N PRO A 158 4.89 3.02 2.20
CA PRO A 158 3.83 2.50 1.35
C PRO A 158 3.89 1.01 1.17
#